data_1fc0333801adea3107b0c5e07d1d4ee5
#
_entry.id   1fc0333801adea3107b0c5e07d1d4ee5
#
_cell.length_a   1.000
_cell.length_b   1.000
_cell.length_c   1.000
_cell.angle_alpha   90.00
_cell.angle_beta   90.00
_cell.angle_gamma   90.00
#
_symmetry.space_group_name_H-M   'P 1'
#
loop_
_entity.id
_entity.type
_entity.pdbx_description
1 polymer ?
#
loop_
_entity_poly.entity_id
_entity_poly.type
_entity_poly.pdbx_seq_one_letter_code
_entity_poly.pdbx_strand_id
1 'polypeptide(L)'
;MTKFVAISLVAILLAACNSSKNPHSSSRQEEDLSAKELLQGIWLDDETESPLMRIEGDTIYYADAQSAPITFKIIRDTLYTYGNDTTYYKIHKQGEHIFWFHSITDNMIRLHKSEDPNDSLAFVGQEMIIPTYTEVTKRDSVVNYNGNRYRAYVYINPSKMRVVKTIYTEDGISMDNVYYDNVMHICVYEGKKSLFASDITKQMFENVVPADFLIQAILSDTKFVKVDRNGFLYQAVLSIPESSIYSIANLTVSFSGELAITPTK
;
A
#
# COMPACT_ATOMS: atom_id res chain seq x y z
N MET A 1 45.00 -32.64 -76.86
CA MET A 1 44.34 -32.97 -75.59
C MET A 1 44.96 -32.10 -74.54
N THR A 2 44.40 -30.96 -74.30
CA THR A 2 44.97 -29.96 -73.35
C THR A 2 43.87 -29.52 -72.41
N LYS A 3 44.04 -29.80 -71.14
CA LYS A 3 43.10 -29.43 -70.06
C LYS A 3 43.44 -28.03 -69.58
N PHE A 4 42.51 -27.13 -69.73
CA PHE A 4 42.57 -25.79 -69.09
C PHE A 4 42.07 -25.92 -67.62
N VAL A 5 42.92 -25.43 -66.69
CA VAL A 5 42.55 -25.25 -65.28
C VAL A 5 42.22 -23.76 -65.12
N ALA A 6 40.99 -23.51 -64.77
CA ALA A 6 40.53 -22.15 -64.44
C ALA A 6 40.74 -21.88 -62.95
N ILE A 7 41.56 -20.91 -62.64
CA ILE A 7 41.79 -20.39 -61.27
C ILE A 7 40.72 -19.33 -61.02
N SER A 8 39.83 -19.59 -60.09
CA SER A 8 38.79 -18.64 -59.65
C SER A 8 39.34 -17.80 -58.50
N LEU A 9 39.46 -16.51 -58.76
CA LEU A 9 39.91 -15.52 -57.78
C LEU A 9 38.71 -15.06 -56.92
N VAL A 10 38.68 -15.44 -55.67
CA VAL A 10 37.66 -14.99 -54.71
C VAL A 10 38.08 -13.67 -54.11
N ALA A 11 37.42 -12.60 -54.48
CA ALA A 11 37.55 -11.29 -53.89
C ALA A 11 36.73 -11.21 -52.57
N ILE A 12 37.42 -11.09 -51.46
CA ILE A 12 36.76 -10.86 -50.13
C ILE A 12 36.49 -9.37 -49.99
N LEU A 13 35.23 -8.97 -50.08
CA LEU A 13 34.75 -7.63 -49.75
C LEU A 13 34.59 -7.52 -48.22
N LEU A 14 35.51 -6.80 -47.60
CA LEU A 14 35.35 -6.35 -46.20
C LEU A 14 34.31 -5.22 -46.14
N ALA A 15 33.09 -5.56 -45.79
CA ALA A 15 32.08 -4.58 -45.42
C ALA A 15 32.39 -4.03 -44.03
N ALA A 16 32.93 -2.83 -43.95
CA ALA A 16 33.03 -2.08 -42.72
C ALA A 16 31.65 -1.60 -42.30
N CYS A 17 31.06 -2.26 -41.30
CA CYS A 17 29.87 -1.76 -40.62
C CYS A 17 30.24 -0.51 -39.82
N ASN A 18 29.90 0.63 -40.38
CA ASN A 18 29.95 1.89 -39.68
C ASN A 18 28.78 1.96 -38.69
N SER A 19 29.04 1.63 -37.43
CA SER A 19 28.07 1.77 -36.34
C SER A 19 27.83 3.25 -36.10
N SER A 20 26.75 3.77 -36.68
CA SER A 20 26.22 5.06 -36.30
C SER A 20 25.78 4.98 -34.84
N LYS A 21 26.51 5.63 -33.96
CA LYS A 21 26.11 5.86 -32.56
C LYS A 21 24.85 6.73 -32.58
N ASN A 22 23.71 6.11 -32.33
CA ASN A 22 22.48 6.81 -31.98
C ASN A 22 22.69 7.50 -30.61
N PRO A 23 22.60 8.83 -30.50
CA PRO A 23 22.76 9.54 -29.23
C PRO A 23 21.48 9.57 -28.38
N HIS A 24 20.61 8.57 -28.51
CA HIS A 24 19.44 8.40 -27.66
C HIS A 24 19.39 7.02 -26.98
N SER A 25 20.51 6.60 -26.38
CA SER A 25 20.40 5.70 -25.24
C SER A 25 20.04 6.59 -24.04
N SER A 26 18.77 6.59 -23.65
CA SER A 26 18.41 6.93 -22.28
C SER A 26 19.32 6.08 -21.39
N SER A 27 20.29 6.70 -20.74
CA SER A 27 21.17 6.04 -19.80
C SER A 27 20.25 5.55 -18.67
N ARG A 28 19.86 4.29 -18.73
CA ARG A 28 19.29 3.61 -17.59
C ARG A 28 20.30 3.82 -16.49
N GLN A 29 19.97 4.62 -15.49
CA GLN A 29 20.84 4.86 -14.36
C GLN A 29 21.07 3.51 -13.70
N GLU A 30 22.30 3.03 -13.75
CA GLU A 30 22.67 1.71 -13.25
C GLU A 30 22.68 1.75 -11.73
N GLU A 31 22.14 0.71 -11.09
CA GLU A 31 22.11 0.56 -9.64
C GLU A 31 23.53 0.34 -9.10
N ASP A 32 23.90 1.02 -8.03
CA ASP A 32 25.18 0.85 -7.33
C ASP A 32 25.09 -0.34 -6.36
N LEU A 33 25.45 -1.52 -6.86
CA LEU A 33 25.43 -2.76 -6.08
C LEU A 33 26.48 -2.75 -4.96
N SER A 34 27.60 -2.05 -5.13
CA SER A 34 28.64 -1.97 -4.10
C SER A 34 28.16 -1.12 -2.92
N ALA A 35 27.53 0.01 -3.21
CA ALA A 35 26.90 0.83 -2.19
C ALA A 35 25.77 0.06 -1.45
N LYS A 36 25.00 -0.73 -2.18
CA LYS A 36 23.92 -1.56 -1.61
C LYS A 36 24.46 -2.64 -0.67
N GLU A 37 25.58 -3.27 -1.01
CA GLU A 37 26.23 -4.28 -0.16
C GLU A 37 26.71 -3.67 1.16
N LEU A 38 27.23 -2.47 1.18
CA LEU A 38 27.64 -1.77 2.40
C LEU A 38 26.48 -1.52 3.37
N LEU A 39 25.25 -1.40 2.85
CA LEU A 39 24.06 -1.15 3.68
C LEU A 39 23.49 -2.39 4.33
N GLN A 40 23.94 -3.60 4.00
CA GLN A 40 23.41 -4.83 4.60
C GLN A 40 23.63 -4.85 6.11
N GLY A 41 22.61 -5.25 6.89
CA GLY A 41 22.67 -5.37 8.35
C GLY A 41 21.63 -4.52 9.09
N ILE A 42 21.85 -4.35 10.39
CA ILE A 42 20.96 -3.56 11.28
C ILE A 42 21.58 -2.21 11.53
N TRP A 43 20.76 -1.18 11.45
CA TRP A 43 21.16 0.22 11.61
C TRP A 43 20.43 0.86 12.79
N LEU A 44 21.21 1.45 13.68
CA LEU A 44 20.74 2.17 14.86
C LEU A 44 20.81 3.67 14.60
N ASP A 45 19.87 4.40 15.17
CA ASP A 45 19.90 5.85 15.20
C ASP A 45 21.00 6.34 16.16
N ASP A 46 21.83 7.28 15.70
CA ASP A 46 22.99 7.79 16.47
C ASP A 46 22.59 8.56 17.74
N GLU A 47 21.37 9.09 17.84
CA GLU A 47 20.92 9.88 18.99
C GLU A 47 20.24 9.01 20.04
N THR A 48 19.42 8.05 19.60
CA THR A 48 18.60 7.24 20.53
C THR A 48 19.22 5.86 20.80
N GLU A 49 20.26 5.46 20.07
CA GLU A 49 20.87 4.12 20.14
C GLU A 49 19.86 2.98 19.89
N SER A 50 18.75 3.30 19.21
CA SER A 50 17.65 2.35 18.98
C SER A 50 17.72 1.80 17.54
N PRO A 51 17.41 0.50 17.34
CA PRO A 51 17.28 -0.07 16.00
C PRO A 51 16.20 0.68 15.21
N LEU A 52 16.59 1.24 14.04
CA LEU A 52 15.68 1.95 13.15
C LEU A 52 15.28 1.07 11.98
N MET A 53 16.26 0.45 11.32
CA MET A 53 16.03 -0.39 10.15
C MET A 53 16.99 -1.57 10.06
N ARG A 54 16.50 -2.67 9.49
CA ARG A 54 17.29 -3.81 9.03
C ARG A 54 17.24 -3.86 7.51
N ILE A 55 18.38 -3.97 6.87
CA ILE A 55 18.52 -4.08 5.43
C ILE A 55 19.00 -5.49 5.09
N GLU A 56 18.22 -6.21 4.28
CA GLU A 56 18.53 -7.57 3.86
C GLU A 56 18.20 -7.72 2.36
N GLY A 57 19.22 -7.99 1.55
CA GLY A 57 19.10 -8.04 0.10
C GLY A 57 18.60 -6.70 -0.47
N ASP A 58 17.44 -6.73 -1.11
CA ASP A 58 16.80 -5.58 -1.74
C ASP A 58 15.75 -4.90 -0.84
N THR A 59 15.66 -5.29 0.44
CA THR A 59 14.54 -4.94 1.30
C THR A 59 14.98 -4.24 2.57
N ILE A 60 14.25 -3.18 2.93
CA ILE A 60 14.34 -2.47 4.20
C ILE A 60 13.17 -2.91 5.08
N TYR A 61 13.46 -3.30 6.30
CA TYR A 61 12.54 -3.59 7.39
C TYR A 61 12.72 -2.51 8.46
N TYR A 62 11.67 -1.81 8.81
CA TYR A 62 11.72 -0.85 9.93
C TYR A 62 11.44 -1.54 11.25
N ALA A 63 11.97 -0.99 12.35
CA ALA A 63 11.72 -1.52 13.71
C ALA A 63 10.32 -1.13 14.25
N ASP A 64 9.37 -0.85 13.36
CA ASP A 64 7.97 -0.59 13.66
C ASP A 64 7.12 -1.79 13.26
N ALA A 65 6.37 -2.33 14.24
CA ALA A 65 5.57 -3.55 14.06
C ALA A 65 4.45 -3.41 13.02
N GLN A 66 4.04 -2.20 12.65
CA GLN A 66 2.98 -1.94 11.67
C GLN A 66 3.52 -1.71 10.26
N SER A 67 4.83 -1.46 10.13
CA SER A 67 5.45 -1.14 8.85
C SER A 67 5.63 -2.37 7.99
N ALA A 68 5.18 -2.27 6.74
CA ALA A 68 5.49 -3.26 5.72
C ALA A 68 6.95 -3.14 5.27
N PRO A 69 7.62 -4.24 4.94
CA PRO A 69 8.90 -4.20 4.26
C PRO A 69 8.79 -3.47 2.93
N ILE A 70 9.78 -2.64 2.58
CA ILE A 70 9.84 -1.91 1.32
C ILE A 70 11.11 -2.28 0.56
N THR A 71 11.05 -2.28 -0.78
CA THR A 71 12.23 -2.52 -1.60
C THR A 71 12.99 -1.22 -1.85
N PHE A 72 14.30 -1.32 -2.15
CA PHE A 72 15.11 -0.15 -2.39
C PHE A 72 16.16 -0.36 -3.48
N LYS A 73 16.67 0.74 -4.00
CA LYS A 73 17.84 0.81 -4.88
C LYS A 73 18.70 2.00 -4.52
N ILE A 74 20.00 1.87 -4.77
CA ILE A 74 20.92 3.00 -4.73
C ILE A 74 21.31 3.34 -6.15
N ILE A 75 21.10 4.60 -6.54
CA ILE A 75 21.50 5.11 -7.84
C ILE A 75 22.36 6.35 -7.56
N ARG A 76 23.66 6.26 -7.82
CA ARG A 76 24.64 7.27 -7.46
C ARG A 76 24.66 7.53 -5.94
N ASP A 77 24.36 8.78 -5.53
CA ASP A 77 24.31 9.24 -4.15
C ASP A 77 22.88 9.29 -3.57
N THR A 78 21.96 8.52 -4.13
CA THR A 78 20.54 8.58 -3.75
C THR A 78 19.98 7.18 -3.48
N LEU A 79 19.39 7.01 -2.29
CA LEU A 79 18.59 5.85 -1.90
C LEU A 79 17.15 6.08 -2.38
N TYR A 80 16.66 5.23 -3.27
CA TYR A 80 15.26 5.17 -3.71
C TYR A 80 14.55 4.03 -2.99
N THR A 81 13.43 4.33 -2.37
CA THR A 81 12.56 3.32 -1.74
C THR A 81 11.28 3.17 -2.52
N TYR A 82 10.81 1.93 -2.68
CA TYR A 82 9.63 1.54 -3.46
C TYR A 82 8.68 0.78 -2.56
N GLY A 83 7.77 1.51 -1.95
CA GLY A 83 6.66 1.00 -1.18
C GLY A 83 5.34 1.31 -1.91
N ASN A 84 4.30 1.68 -1.15
CA ASN A 84 3.07 2.23 -1.70
C ASN A 84 3.34 3.51 -2.51
N ASP A 85 4.25 4.36 -2.00
CA ASP A 85 4.82 5.50 -2.72
C ASP A 85 6.30 5.27 -3.00
N THR A 86 6.84 5.96 -4.02
CA THR A 86 8.28 6.00 -4.26
C THR A 86 8.86 7.24 -3.57
N THR A 87 9.83 7.01 -2.68
CA THR A 87 10.53 8.09 -1.98
C THR A 87 12.03 8.03 -2.29
N TYR A 88 12.74 9.13 -2.16
CA TYR A 88 14.16 9.21 -2.38
C TYR A 88 14.85 10.03 -1.29
N TYR A 89 16.04 9.58 -0.91
CA TYR A 89 16.86 10.16 0.14
C TYR A 89 18.28 10.40 -0.38
N LYS A 90 18.76 11.61 -0.27
CA LYS A 90 20.11 11.92 -0.68
C LYS A 90 21.11 11.40 0.35
N ILE A 91 21.99 10.49 -0.05
CA ILE A 91 23.06 9.96 0.79
C ILE A 91 24.11 11.04 0.98
N HIS A 92 24.40 11.38 2.24
CA HIS A 92 25.46 12.31 2.61
C HIS A 92 26.78 11.59 2.86
N LYS A 93 26.72 10.45 3.58
CA LYS A 93 27.88 9.64 3.90
C LYS A 93 27.50 8.17 4.01
N GLN A 94 28.31 7.31 3.42
CA GLN A 94 28.11 5.87 3.47
C GLN A 94 29.45 5.16 3.67
N GLY A 95 29.46 4.13 4.52
CA GLY A 95 30.60 3.30 4.82
C GLY A 95 30.16 2.03 5.50
N GLU A 96 31.09 1.19 5.90
CA GLU A 96 30.82 -0.10 6.51
C GLU A 96 29.99 0.00 7.81
N HIS A 97 30.25 1.06 8.63
CA HIS A 97 29.59 1.25 9.92
C HIS A 97 28.84 2.59 10.02
N ILE A 98 28.74 3.36 8.93
CA ILE A 98 28.15 4.70 8.90
C ILE A 98 27.21 4.83 7.72
N PHE A 99 25.99 5.31 7.98
CA PHE A 99 25.03 5.63 6.95
C PHE A 99 24.25 6.90 7.31
N TRP A 100 24.58 8.02 6.63
CA TRP A 100 23.95 9.33 6.84
C TRP A 100 23.27 9.77 5.55
N PHE A 101 22.04 10.21 5.67
CA PHE A 101 21.24 10.68 4.54
C PHE A 101 20.30 11.81 4.96
N HIS A 102 19.84 12.58 3.98
CA HIS A 102 18.81 13.59 4.19
C HIS A 102 17.43 12.97 4.03
N SER A 103 16.55 13.22 5.00
CA SER A 103 15.14 12.85 4.92
C SER A 103 14.38 13.75 3.94
N ILE A 104 13.09 13.48 3.72
CA ILE A 104 12.27 14.33 2.84
C ILE A 104 12.05 15.74 3.39
N THR A 105 12.22 15.94 4.68
CA THR A 105 12.17 17.25 5.37
C THR A 105 13.53 17.93 5.44
N ASP A 106 14.54 17.36 4.75
CA ASP A 106 15.94 17.80 4.74
C ASP A 106 16.67 17.68 6.10
N ASN A 107 16.08 16.91 7.04
CA ASN A 107 16.75 16.56 8.29
C ASN A 107 17.87 15.54 8.00
N MET A 108 19.02 15.71 8.69
CA MET A 108 20.13 14.77 8.60
C MET A 108 19.87 13.56 9.50
N ILE A 109 19.58 12.42 8.90
CA ILE A 109 19.49 11.15 9.61
C ILE A 109 20.87 10.54 9.70
N ARG A 110 21.31 10.21 10.90
CA ARG A 110 22.62 9.62 11.18
C ARG A 110 22.45 8.26 11.78
N LEU A 111 22.99 7.25 11.11
CA LEU A 111 22.91 5.87 11.55
C LEU A 111 24.30 5.26 11.64
N HIS A 112 24.46 4.35 12.61
CA HIS A 112 25.59 3.44 12.65
C HIS A 112 25.13 1.99 12.62
N LYS A 113 26.00 1.08 12.14
CA LYS A 113 25.70 -0.34 12.03
C LYS A 113 25.81 -1.00 13.40
N SER A 114 24.78 -1.76 13.79
CA SER A 114 24.81 -2.57 15.02
C SER A 114 25.82 -3.70 14.91
N GLU A 115 26.51 -3.97 16.05
CA GLU A 115 27.35 -5.13 16.29
C GLU A 115 26.71 -6.08 17.33
N ASP A 116 25.58 -5.71 17.95
CA ASP A 116 24.88 -6.54 18.94
C ASP A 116 23.86 -7.46 18.25
N PRO A 117 24.02 -8.79 18.35
CA PRO A 117 23.05 -9.74 17.81
C PRO A 117 21.64 -9.59 18.40
N ASN A 118 21.50 -9.01 19.59
CA ASN A 118 20.19 -8.81 20.24
C ASN A 118 19.35 -7.75 19.55
N ASP A 119 19.94 -6.82 18.81
CA ASP A 119 19.19 -5.80 18.07
C ASP A 119 18.29 -6.42 16.98
N SER A 120 18.61 -7.65 16.56
CA SER A 120 17.73 -8.42 15.66
C SER A 120 16.35 -8.71 16.24
N LEU A 121 16.22 -8.71 17.58
CA LEU A 121 14.94 -8.94 18.27
C LEU A 121 13.93 -7.83 18.01
N ALA A 122 14.38 -6.59 17.70
CA ALA A 122 13.53 -5.47 17.33
C ALA A 122 12.73 -5.74 16.03
N PHE A 123 13.16 -6.72 15.24
CA PHE A 123 12.55 -7.08 13.95
C PHE A 123 11.86 -8.45 13.95
N VAL A 124 11.74 -9.09 15.13
CA VAL A 124 11.07 -10.39 15.27
C VAL A 124 9.60 -10.18 15.57
N GLY A 125 8.72 -10.82 14.82
CA GLY A 125 7.27 -10.80 15.05
C GLY A 125 6.54 -9.60 14.43
N GLN A 126 7.13 -8.93 13.47
CA GLN A 126 6.65 -7.68 12.88
C GLN A 126 5.57 -7.86 11.80
N GLU A 127 4.46 -8.47 12.11
CA GLU A 127 3.21 -8.19 11.40
C GLU A 127 2.10 -7.95 12.42
N MET A 128 2.24 -6.91 13.25
CA MET A 128 1.12 -6.43 14.03
C MET A 128 0.22 -5.55 13.16
N ILE A 129 -0.57 -6.22 12.34
CA ILE A 129 -1.63 -5.57 11.60
C ILE A 129 -2.72 -5.25 12.62
N ILE A 130 -3.03 -3.97 12.80
CA ILE A 130 -4.11 -3.55 13.71
C ILE A 130 -5.44 -3.66 12.95
N PRO A 131 -6.29 -4.66 13.24
CA PRO A 131 -7.63 -4.67 12.72
C PRO A 131 -8.44 -3.58 13.40
N THR A 132 -9.23 -2.83 12.64
CA THR A 132 -10.17 -1.84 13.21
C THR A 132 -11.21 -2.50 14.10
N TYR A 133 -11.56 -3.75 13.76
CA TYR A 133 -12.39 -4.63 14.57
C TYR A 133 -11.69 -5.96 14.75
N THR A 134 -11.68 -6.48 15.97
CA THR A 134 -11.14 -7.82 16.30
C THR A 134 -12.22 -8.90 16.22
N GLU A 135 -13.49 -8.50 16.35
CA GLU A 135 -14.65 -9.38 16.37
C GLU A 135 -15.77 -8.84 15.49
N VAL A 136 -16.66 -9.74 15.07
CA VAL A 136 -17.86 -9.38 14.31
C VAL A 136 -18.77 -8.51 15.18
N THR A 137 -19.02 -7.29 14.73
CA THR A 137 -19.97 -6.38 15.40
C THR A 137 -21.32 -6.45 14.70
N LYS A 138 -22.37 -6.71 15.47
CA LYS A 138 -23.75 -6.77 14.98
C LYS A 138 -24.57 -5.60 15.46
N ARG A 139 -25.29 -4.96 14.53
CA ARG A 139 -26.31 -3.94 14.82
C ARG A 139 -27.65 -4.41 14.29
N ASP A 140 -28.70 -4.24 15.09
CA ASP A 140 -30.09 -4.64 14.78
C ASP A 140 -31.01 -3.44 14.97
N SER A 141 -31.85 -3.16 13.97
CA SER A 141 -32.83 -2.08 14.00
C SER A 141 -34.21 -2.63 13.60
N VAL A 142 -35.21 -2.34 14.39
CA VAL A 142 -36.60 -2.68 14.09
C VAL A 142 -37.36 -1.41 13.78
N VAL A 143 -38.03 -1.39 12.63
CA VAL A 143 -38.79 -0.21 12.17
C VAL A 143 -40.14 -0.61 11.61
N ASN A 144 -41.13 0.26 11.77
CA ASN A 144 -42.46 0.11 11.17
C ASN A 144 -42.61 1.17 10.06
N TYR A 145 -43.08 0.74 8.89
CA TYR A 145 -43.35 1.63 7.76
C TYR A 145 -44.58 1.14 6.99
N ASN A 146 -45.51 2.01 6.72
CA ASN A 146 -46.77 1.70 6.02
C ASN A 146 -47.52 0.44 6.60
N GLY A 147 -47.51 0.30 7.92
CA GLY A 147 -48.19 -0.83 8.59
C GLY A 147 -47.38 -2.13 8.65
N ASN A 148 -46.28 -2.23 7.94
CA ASN A 148 -45.40 -3.42 7.95
C ASN A 148 -44.24 -3.24 8.92
N ARG A 149 -43.81 -4.35 9.54
CA ARG A 149 -42.66 -4.38 10.44
C ARG A 149 -41.44 -4.95 9.72
N TYR A 150 -40.35 -4.19 9.75
CA TYR A 150 -39.07 -4.56 9.13
C TYR A 150 -37.99 -4.69 10.18
N ARG A 151 -36.98 -5.53 9.86
CA ARG A 151 -35.72 -5.63 10.61
C ARG A 151 -34.57 -5.36 9.67
N ALA A 152 -33.70 -4.46 10.08
CA ALA A 152 -32.49 -4.06 9.35
C ALA A 152 -31.26 -4.43 10.18
N TYR A 153 -30.40 -5.30 9.63
CA TYR A 153 -29.17 -5.73 10.28
C TYR A 153 -27.96 -5.20 9.55
N VAL A 154 -26.93 -4.88 10.32
CA VAL A 154 -25.58 -4.64 9.84
C VAL A 154 -24.64 -5.52 10.64
N TYR A 155 -23.83 -6.31 9.95
CA TYR A 155 -22.72 -7.04 10.53
C TYR A 155 -21.42 -6.43 9.98
N ILE A 156 -20.55 -5.96 10.88
CA ILE A 156 -19.21 -5.49 10.54
C ILE A 156 -18.29 -6.69 10.73
N ASN A 157 -17.77 -7.20 9.62
CA ASN A 157 -16.93 -8.39 9.63
C ASN A 157 -15.48 -7.96 9.35
N PRO A 158 -14.55 -8.15 10.30
CA PRO A 158 -13.12 -7.98 10.05
C PRO A 158 -12.69 -8.85 8.87
N SER A 159 -11.90 -8.30 7.96
CA SER A 159 -11.40 -9.04 6.80
C SER A 159 -9.87 -9.14 6.85
N LYS A 160 -9.29 -9.95 5.95
CA LYS A 160 -7.84 -10.03 5.74
C LYS A 160 -7.38 -9.17 4.55
N MET A 161 -8.25 -8.30 4.03
CA MET A 161 -7.90 -7.40 2.94
C MET A 161 -7.01 -6.28 3.47
N ARG A 162 -5.78 -6.25 2.99
CA ARG A 162 -4.77 -5.27 3.42
C ARG A 162 -5.02 -3.92 2.76
N VAL A 163 -4.86 -2.87 3.54
CA VAL A 163 -4.82 -1.48 3.09
C VAL A 163 -3.50 -0.91 3.56
N VAL A 164 -2.71 -0.40 2.64
CA VAL A 164 -1.40 0.19 2.94
C VAL A 164 -1.55 1.70 2.91
N LYS A 165 -1.00 2.35 3.94
CA LYS A 165 -0.95 3.81 4.03
C LYS A 165 0.49 4.23 4.31
N THR A 166 1.06 5.05 3.42
CA THR A 166 2.35 5.67 3.67
C THR A 166 2.20 6.73 4.75
N ILE A 167 3.02 6.61 5.78
CA ILE A 167 3.19 7.60 6.84
C ILE A 167 4.61 8.17 6.80
N TYR A 168 4.81 9.28 7.46
CA TYR A 168 6.13 9.90 7.61
C TYR A 168 6.42 10.08 9.08
N THR A 169 7.60 9.65 9.53
CA THR A 169 8.05 9.93 10.90
C THR A 169 8.28 11.42 11.09
N GLU A 170 8.44 11.87 12.34
CA GLU A 170 8.78 13.25 12.66
C GLU A 170 10.08 13.69 11.95
N ASP A 171 11.01 12.78 11.77
CA ASP A 171 12.27 13.01 11.06
C ASP A 171 12.15 12.98 9.53
N GLY A 172 10.97 12.65 8.98
CA GLY A 172 10.70 12.62 7.55
C GLY A 172 11.18 11.33 6.85
N ILE A 173 11.17 10.20 7.53
CA ILE A 173 11.35 8.87 6.94
C ILE A 173 9.98 8.34 6.55
N SER A 174 9.81 7.88 5.31
CA SER A 174 8.57 7.24 4.86
C SER A 174 8.51 5.78 5.28
N MET A 175 7.36 5.37 5.80
CA MET A 175 7.06 3.98 6.16
C MET A 175 5.65 3.62 5.67
N ASP A 176 5.45 2.38 5.26
CA ASP A 176 4.16 1.86 4.80
C ASP A 176 3.47 1.07 5.91
N ASN A 177 2.50 1.68 6.59
CA ASN A 177 1.70 1.00 7.60
C ASN A 177 0.58 0.17 6.98
N VAL A 178 0.35 -1.01 7.54
CA VAL A 178 -0.64 -1.97 7.06
C VAL A 178 -1.83 -2.04 8.00
N TYR A 179 -3.02 -1.89 7.42
CA TYR A 179 -4.32 -1.99 8.10
C TYR A 179 -5.16 -3.07 7.44
N TYR A 180 -6.19 -3.55 8.14
CA TYR A 180 -7.19 -4.44 7.57
C TYR A 180 -8.50 -3.71 7.31
N ASP A 181 -9.08 -3.97 6.13
CA ASP A 181 -10.41 -3.50 5.76
C ASP A 181 -11.49 -4.38 6.40
N ASN A 182 -12.73 -3.94 6.34
CA ASN A 182 -13.89 -4.69 6.78
C ASN A 182 -14.84 -5.00 5.63
N VAL A 183 -15.66 -6.03 5.81
CA VAL A 183 -16.80 -6.33 4.96
C VAL A 183 -18.07 -6.11 5.79
N MET A 184 -18.97 -5.27 5.30
CA MET A 184 -20.26 -5.01 5.94
C MET A 184 -21.32 -5.89 5.33
N HIS A 185 -21.90 -6.81 6.11
CA HIS A 185 -23.05 -7.60 5.64
C HIS A 185 -24.34 -6.90 6.05
N ILE A 186 -25.16 -6.50 5.07
CA ILE A 186 -26.44 -5.83 5.30
C ILE A 186 -27.56 -6.77 4.96
N CYS A 187 -28.55 -6.89 5.88
CA CYS A 187 -29.77 -7.66 5.67
C CYS A 187 -31.00 -6.82 5.99
N VAL A 188 -32.04 -6.97 5.18
CA VAL A 188 -33.38 -6.40 5.43
C VAL A 188 -34.42 -7.50 5.35
N TYR A 189 -35.29 -7.58 6.36
CA TYR A 189 -36.37 -8.55 6.45
C TYR A 189 -37.71 -7.86 6.65
N GLU A 190 -38.75 -8.37 5.98
CA GLU A 190 -40.17 -8.13 6.27
C GLU A 190 -40.76 -9.39 6.94
N GLY A 191 -40.91 -9.35 8.24
CA GLY A 191 -41.28 -10.58 9.01
C GLY A 191 -40.19 -11.67 8.83
N LYS A 192 -40.57 -12.77 8.14
CA LYS A 192 -39.65 -13.88 7.80
C LYS A 192 -39.06 -13.79 6.40
N LYS A 193 -39.54 -12.87 5.56
CA LYS A 193 -39.13 -12.73 4.18
C LYS A 193 -37.85 -11.86 4.12
N SER A 194 -36.78 -12.38 3.52
CA SER A 194 -35.61 -11.58 3.19
C SER A 194 -35.94 -10.71 2.00
N LEU A 195 -35.75 -9.39 2.13
CA LEU A 195 -35.84 -8.43 1.04
C LEU A 195 -34.47 -8.18 0.42
N PHE A 196 -33.44 -8.18 1.26
CA PHE A 196 -32.07 -7.93 0.86
C PHE A 196 -31.09 -8.65 1.79
N ALA A 197 -30.03 -9.22 1.25
CA ALA A 197 -28.88 -9.71 2.01
C ALA A 197 -27.64 -9.66 1.10
N SER A 198 -26.66 -8.84 1.42
CA SER A 198 -25.44 -8.71 0.60
C SER A 198 -24.27 -8.21 1.41
N ASP A 199 -23.08 -8.61 0.99
CA ASP A 199 -21.81 -8.07 1.46
C ASP A 199 -21.52 -6.76 0.73
N ILE A 200 -21.15 -5.76 1.50
CA ILE A 200 -20.74 -4.45 1.03
C ILE A 200 -19.24 -4.34 1.27
N THR A 201 -18.49 -4.09 0.21
CA THR A 201 -17.04 -3.90 0.25
C THR A 201 -16.67 -2.49 -0.18
N LYS A 202 -15.48 -2.05 0.19
CA LYS A 202 -14.96 -0.72 -0.14
C LYS A 202 -14.96 -0.44 -1.64
N GLN A 203 -14.69 -1.45 -2.48
CA GLN A 203 -14.64 -1.33 -3.94
C GLN A 203 -15.97 -0.87 -4.56
N MET A 204 -17.08 -1.14 -3.90
CA MET A 204 -18.40 -0.71 -4.38
C MET A 204 -18.58 0.83 -4.34
N PHE A 205 -17.65 1.55 -3.72
CA PHE A 205 -17.69 3.01 -3.60
C PHE A 205 -16.80 3.72 -4.62
N GLU A 206 -16.22 3.03 -5.60
CA GLU A 206 -15.30 3.59 -6.60
C GLU A 206 -15.86 4.76 -7.41
N ASN A 207 -17.19 4.79 -7.63
CA ASN A 207 -17.87 5.87 -8.34
C ASN A 207 -18.45 6.94 -7.40
N VAL A 208 -18.19 6.84 -6.08
CA VAL A 208 -18.81 7.70 -5.06
C VAL A 208 -17.77 8.54 -4.33
N VAL A 209 -16.56 8.04 -4.20
CA VAL A 209 -15.43 8.73 -3.56
C VAL A 209 -14.22 8.80 -4.50
N PRO A 210 -13.31 9.77 -4.32
CA PRO A 210 -12.10 9.86 -5.12
C PRO A 210 -11.22 8.61 -5.01
N ALA A 211 -10.60 8.19 -6.12
CA ALA A 211 -9.78 6.98 -6.17
C ALA A 211 -8.59 7.04 -5.19
N ASP A 212 -7.90 8.18 -5.12
CA ASP A 212 -6.74 8.38 -4.22
C ASP A 212 -7.11 8.26 -2.74
N PHE A 213 -8.33 8.68 -2.37
CA PHE A 213 -8.88 8.46 -1.04
C PHE A 213 -9.21 6.98 -0.82
N LEU A 214 -9.88 6.33 -1.80
CA LEU A 214 -10.36 4.95 -1.67
C LEU A 214 -9.21 3.94 -1.48
N ILE A 215 -8.07 4.18 -2.11
CA ILE A 215 -6.88 3.31 -2.00
C ILE A 215 -6.43 3.21 -0.54
N GLN A 216 -6.38 4.33 0.18
CA GLN A 216 -5.89 4.41 1.56
C GLN A 216 -6.98 4.22 2.61
N ALA A 217 -8.26 4.31 2.24
CA ALA A 217 -9.37 4.19 3.17
C ALA A 217 -9.71 2.74 3.49
N ILE A 218 -10.32 2.54 4.65
CA ILE A 218 -11.03 1.31 5.06
C ILE A 218 -12.53 1.62 5.16
N LEU A 219 -13.37 0.63 4.94
CA LEU A 219 -14.80 0.69 5.24
C LEU A 219 -14.96 0.53 6.76
N SER A 220 -14.93 1.66 7.49
CA SER A 220 -14.77 1.66 8.94
C SER A 220 -16.08 1.44 9.71
N ASP A 221 -17.21 1.86 9.15
CA ASP A 221 -18.50 1.73 9.81
C ASP A 221 -19.68 1.71 8.83
N THR A 222 -20.78 1.10 9.25
CA THR A 222 -22.08 1.20 8.56
C THR A 222 -23.21 1.16 9.57
N LYS A 223 -24.17 2.07 9.44
CA LYS A 223 -25.34 2.15 10.32
C LYS A 223 -26.63 2.32 9.53
N PHE A 224 -27.69 1.70 10.00
CA PHE A 224 -29.04 1.98 9.55
C PHE A 224 -29.48 3.37 10.04
N VAL A 225 -30.11 4.16 9.17
CA VAL A 225 -30.55 5.53 9.46
C VAL A 225 -32.07 5.61 9.57
N LYS A 226 -32.77 5.18 8.53
CA LYS A 226 -34.25 5.27 8.45
C LYS A 226 -34.81 4.40 7.34
N VAL A 227 -36.14 4.25 7.35
CA VAL A 227 -36.90 3.82 6.18
C VAL A 227 -37.79 4.97 5.70
N ASP A 228 -37.89 5.16 4.40
CA ASP A 228 -38.79 6.12 3.76
C ASP A 228 -39.34 5.57 2.43
N ARG A 229 -40.00 6.39 1.62
CA ARG A 229 -40.59 5.99 0.33
C ARG A 229 -39.62 5.35 -0.65
N ASN A 230 -38.30 5.62 -0.52
CA ASN A 230 -37.27 5.09 -1.40
C ASN A 230 -36.72 3.74 -0.91
N GLY A 231 -37.01 3.35 0.35
CA GLY A 231 -36.53 2.14 0.97
C GLY A 231 -35.76 2.38 2.27
N PHE A 232 -34.80 1.54 2.54
CA PHE A 232 -33.99 1.46 3.77
C PHE A 232 -32.67 2.20 3.55
N LEU A 233 -32.47 3.32 4.24
CA LEU A 233 -31.28 4.15 4.15
C LEU A 233 -30.26 3.70 5.21
N TYR A 234 -29.07 3.41 4.76
CA TYR A 234 -27.87 3.23 5.59
C TYR A 234 -26.83 4.29 5.26
N GLN A 235 -25.95 4.57 6.19
CA GLN A 235 -24.75 5.37 5.98
C GLN A 235 -23.52 4.52 6.22
N ALA A 236 -22.66 4.44 5.22
CA ALA A 236 -21.34 3.85 5.30
C ALA A 236 -20.31 4.95 5.53
N VAL A 237 -19.34 4.68 6.39
CA VAL A 237 -18.20 5.54 6.66
C VAL A 237 -16.94 4.86 6.12
N LEU A 238 -16.27 5.56 5.21
CA LEU A 238 -14.93 5.19 4.77
C LEU A 238 -13.96 6.17 5.44
N SER A 239 -12.92 5.67 6.08
CA SER A 239 -11.95 6.52 6.76
C SER A 239 -10.53 6.10 6.47
N ILE A 240 -9.62 7.07 6.37
CA ILE A 240 -8.18 6.80 6.32
C ILE A 240 -7.74 6.48 7.74
N PRO A 241 -7.15 5.29 8.00
CA PRO A 241 -6.68 4.92 9.34
C PRO A 241 -5.77 5.98 9.96
N GLU A 242 -5.85 6.15 11.27
CA GLU A 242 -5.04 7.11 12.05
C GLU A 242 -5.05 8.53 11.47
N SER A 243 -6.22 8.96 10.98
CA SER A 243 -6.44 10.32 10.53
C SER A 243 -7.86 10.77 10.81
N SER A 244 -8.12 12.07 10.71
CA SER A 244 -9.47 12.65 10.76
C SER A 244 -10.16 12.69 9.40
N ILE A 245 -9.54 12.12 8.36
CA ILE A 245 -10.07 12.16 6.99
C ILE A 245 -11.03 11.01 6.79
N TYR A 246 -12.28 11.31 6.48
CA TYR A 246 -13.30 10.32 6.19
C TYR A 246 -14.29 10.81 5.12
N SER A 247 -15.02 9.88 4.53
CA SER A 247 -16.13 10.14 3.63
C SER A 247 -17.35 9.34 4.08
N ILE A 248 -18.53 9.93 3.91
CA ILE A 248 -19.80 9.24 4.19
C ILE A 248 -20.54 9.04 2.87
N ALA A 249 -21.00 7.81 2.65
CA ALA A 249 -21.85 7.46 1.52
C ALA A 249 -23.20 6.92 2.00
N ASN A 250 -24.24 7.21 1.24
CA ASN A 250 -25.58 6.67 1.48
C ASN A 250 -25.75 5.36 0.69
N LEU A 251 -26.23 4.32 1.37
CA LEU A 251 -26.67 3.06 0.78
C LEU A 251 -28.19 2.98 0.93
N THR A 252 -28.91 2.93 -0.17
CA THR A 252 -30.37 2.81 -0.17
C THR A 252 -30.76 1.43 -0.72
N VAL A 253 -31.39 0.62 0.12
CA VAL A 253 -31.98 -0.66 -0.29
C VAL A 253 -33.46 -0.43 -0.57
N SER A 254 -33.88 -0.63 -1.80
CA SER A 254 -35.31 -0.50 -2.17
C SER A 254 -36.17 -1.61 -1.57
N PHE A 255 -37.50 -1.44 -1.57
CA PHE A 255 -38.44 -2.50 -1.17
C PHE A 255 -38.42 -3.70 -2.13
N SER A 256 -37.89 -3.54 -3.37
CA SER A 256 -37.65 -4.63 -4.32
C SER A 256 -36.30 -5.35 -4.11
N GLY A 257 -35.45 -4.87 -3.18
CA GLY A 257 -34.16 -5.47 -2.88
C GLY A 257 -33.02 -4.97 -3.77
N GLU A 258 -33.15 -3.80 -4.38
CA GLU A 258 -32.09 -3.18 -5.19
C GLU A 258 -31.26 -2.24 -4.32
N LEU A 259 -29.94 -2.31 -4.45
CA LEU A 259 -28.99 -1.43 -3.75
C LEU A 259 -28.56 -0.28 -4.64
N ALA A 260 -28.66 0.94 -4.13
CA ALA A 260 -28.08 2.13 -4.71
C ALA A 260 -27.07 2.77 -3.73
N ILE A 261 -25.89 3.16 -4.23
CA ILE A 261 -24.85 3.85 -3.45
C ILE A 261 -24.68 5.25 -4.02
N THR A 262 -24.78 6.27 -3.14
CA THR A 262 -24.69 7.67 -3.55
C THR A 262 -23.84 8.48 -2.57
N PRO A 263 -23.16 9.56 -3.00
CA PRO A 263 -22.48 10.44 -2.06
C PRO A 263 -23.47 11.09 -1.10
N THR A 264 -23.04 11.37 0.12
CA THR A 264 -23.79 12.24 1.04
C THR A 264 -23.57 13.69 0.62
N LYS A 265 -24.66 14.43 0.46
CA LYS A 265 -24.61 15.87 0.11
C LYS A 265 -24.16 16.70 1.30
#